data_3ab1b4d63082f20f81ec0d51a2aff1a7
#
_entry.id   3ab1b4d63082f20f81ec0d51a2aff1a7
#
_cell.length_a   1.000
_cell.length_b   1.000
_cell.length_c   1.000
_cell.angle_alpha   90.00
_cell.angle_beta   90.00
_cell.angle_gamma   90.00
#
_symmetry.space_group_name_H-M   'P 1'
#
loop_
_entity.id
_entity.type
_entity.pdbx_description
1 polymer ?
#
loop_
_entity_poly.entity_id
_entity_poly.type
_entity_poly.pdbx_seq_one_letter_code
_entity_poly.pdbx_strand_id
1 'polypeptide(L)'
;MFWQLHNHSSKGSIRDSISDVEAIAKRVKDLGQLGYALSDHGSTSALLTSYKICKKLGLKFIFGLEAYITSDIRIKERNDYRHICLWAKDLIGYRNLMKLATRSYRE
;
A
#
# COMPACT_ATOMS: atom_id res chain seq x y z
N MET A 1 -1.68 -18.52 11.64
CA MET A 1 -1.51 -17.05 11.69
C MET A 1 -1.75 -16.51 10.29
N PHE A 2 -2.70 -15.58 10.11
CA PHE A 2 -3.04 -15.00 8.80
C PHE A 2 -2.59 -13.53 8.73
N TRP A 3 -2.04 -13.13 7.59
CA TRP A 3 -1.65 -11.76 7.27
C TRP A 3 -2.32 -11.30 5.99
N GLN A 4 -3.08 -10.23 6.08
CA GLN A 4 -3.64 -9.59 4.89
C GLN A 4 -2.57 -8.68 4.29
N LEU A 5 -2.00 -9.09 3.14
CA LEU A 5 -0.88 -8.37 2.52
C LEU A 5 -1.30 -7.43 1.39
N HIS A 6 -2.48 -7.64 0.78
CA HIS A 6 -2.97 -6.84 -0.33
C HIS A 6 -4.28 -6.16 0.05
N ASN A 7 -4.18 -4.92 0.50
CA ASN A 7 -5.32 -4.09 0.87
C ASN A 7 -5.23 -2.71 0.23
N HIS A 8 -6.39 -2.17 -0.09
CA HIS A 8 -6.55 -0.81 -0.61
C HIS A 8 -7.35 0.04 0.37
N SER A 9 -6.92 1.30 0.53
CA SER A 9 -7.62 2.28 1.33
C SER A 9 -8.39 3.29 0.47
N SER A 10 -9.44 3.87 1.03
CA SER A 10 -10.16 4.99 0.40
C SER A 10 -9.30 6.22 0.19
N LYS A 11 -8.19 6.34 0.93
CA LYS A 11 -7.27 7.48 0.86
C LYS A 11 -6.24 7.35 -0.26
N GLY A 12 -5.77 6.13 -0.55
CA GLY A 12 -4.75 5.89 -1.58
C GLY A 12 -5.31 5.30 -2.86
N SER A 13 -6.41 4.55 -2.79
CA SER A 13 -7.08 3.90 -3.92
C SER A 13 -8.53 4.38 -4.04
N ILE A 14 -8.72 5.67 -4.20
CA ILE A 14 -10.01 6.37 -4.15
C ILE A 14 -11.07 5.79 -5.09
N ARG A 15 -10.65 5.23 -6.23
CA ARG A 15 -11.57 4.65 -7.23
C ARG A 15 -11.99 3.22 -6.90
N ASP A 16 -11.20 2.51 -6.09
CA ASP A 16 -11.33 1.06 -5.92
C ASP A 16 -11.69 0.66 -4.49
N SER A 17 -11.53 1.56 -3.53
CA SER A 17 -11.81 1.25 -2.12
C SER A 17 -12.54 2.37 -1.41
N ILE A 18 -13.54 1.97 -0.61
CA ILE A 18 -14.25 2.82 0.34
C ILE A 18 -13.76 2.61 1.77
N SER A 19 -12.81 1.69 1.97
CA SER A 19 -12.36 1.30 3.31
C SER A 19 -11.41 2.34 3.89
N ASP A 20 -11.82 2.99 4.98
CA ASP A 20 -10.95 3.87 5.74
C ASP A 20 -9.87 3.08 6.49
N VAL A 21 -8.68 3.65 6.60
CA VAL A 21 -7.52 3.00 7.23
C VAL A 21 -7.76 2.66 8.71
N GLU A 22 -8.54 3.47 9.42
CA GLU A 22 -8.91 3.20 10.80
C GLU A 22 -9.86 2.01 10.91
N ALA A 23 -10.84 1.93 10.01
CA ALA A 23 -11.78 0.80 9.94
C ALA A 23 -11.05 -0.51 9.62
N ILE A 24 -10.10 -0.49 8.68
CA ILE A 24 -9.26 -1.66 8.36
C ILE A 24 -8.49 -2.11 9.62
N ALA A 25 -7.80 -1.20 10.28
CA ALA A 25 -7.01 -1.52 11.47
C ALA A 25 -7.86 -2.09 12.62
N LYS A 26 -9.02 -1.49 12.89
CA LYS A 26 -9.97 -2.01 13.89
C LYS A 26 -10.43 -3.42 13.54
N ARG A 27 -10.81 -3.66 12.28
CA ARG A 27 -11.24 -4.99 11.82
C ARG A 27 -10.14 -6.04 11.98
N VAL A 28 -8.91 -5.70 11.65
CA VAL A 28 -7.73 -6.58 11.84
C VAL A 28 -7.58 -6.96 13.31
N LYS A 29 -7.73 -5.98 14.20
CA LYS A 29 -7.66 -6.20 15.65
C LYS A 29 -8.80 -7.08 16.15
N ASP A 30 -10.04 -6.82 15.73
CA ASP A 30 -11.24 -7.58 16.13
C ASP A 30 -11.15 -9.04 15.69
N LEU A 31 -10.48 -9.30 14.56
CA LEU A 31 -10.21 -10.66 14.07
C LEU A 31 -9.04 -11.35 14.78
N GLY A 32 -8.41 -10.73 15.75
CA GLY A 32 -7.24 -11.28 16.46
C GLY A 32 -6.00 -11.42 15.60
N GLN A 33 -5.93 -10.70 14.47
CA GLN A 33 -4.75 -10.71 13.59
C GLN A 33 -3.64 -9.82 14.18
N LEU A 34 -2.38 -10.14 13.87
CA LEU A 34 -1.24 -9.40 14.39
C LEU A 34 -0.96 -8.08 13.68
N GLY A 35 -1.48 -7.92 12.48
CA GLY A 35 -1.28 -6.74 11.65
C GLY A 35 -1.67 -6.97 10.19
N TYR A 36 -1.39 -5.98 9.34
CA TYR A 36 -1.69 -6.04 7.91
C TYR A 36 -0.71 -5.20 7.09
N ALA A 37 -0.72 -5.40 5.78
CA ALA A 37 -0.08 -4.51 4.82
C ALA A 37 -1.11 -3.61 4.14
N LEU A 38 -0.68 -2.44 3.72
CA LEU A 38 -1.43 -1.57 2.81
C LEU A 38 -0.62 -1.42 1.52
N SER A 39 -1.27 -1.67 0.38
CA SER A 39 -0.66 -1.64 -0.95
C SER A 39 -1.57 -0.92 -1.94
N ASP A 40 -1.78 0.37 -1.72
CA ASP A 40 -2.62 1.19 -2.59
C ASP A 40 -2.04 1.30 -4.01
N HIS A 41 -2.92 1.49 -4.99
CA HIS A 41 -2.56 1.67 -6.40
C HIS A 41 -1.69 2.91 -6.62
N GLY A 42 -0.41 2.70 -6.91
CA GLY A 42 0.54 3.77 -7.24
C GLY A 42 0.71 4.85 -6.15
N SER A 43 0.16 4.67 -4.96
CA SER A 43 0.09 5.69 -3.92
C SER A 43 0.67 5.24 -2.60
N THR A 44 1.40 6.14 -1.95
CA THR A 44 1.93 5.98 -0.59
C THR A 44 1.25 6.89 0.43
N SER A 45 0.18 7.61 0.02
CA SER A 45 -0.45 8.67 0.81
C SER A 45 -1.05 8.21 2.15
N ALA A 46 -1.52 6.95 2.23
CA ALA A 46 -2.14 6.40 3.43
C ALA A 46 -1.16 5.68 4.38
N LEU A 47 0.09 5.42 3.96
CA LEU A 47 1.02 4.56 4.68
C LEU A 47 1.36 5.08 6.08
N LEU A 48 1.71 6.36 6.21
CA LEU A 48 2.09 6.94 7.49
C LEU A 48 0.91 7.00 8.47
N THR A 49 -0.27 7.33 7.98
CA THR A 49 -1.49 7.36 8.80
C THR A 49 -1.81 5.96 9.32
N SER A 50 -1.78 4.94 8.44
CA SER A 50 -2.01 3.54 8.81
C SER A 50 -0.99 3.04 9.84
N TYR A 51 0.29 3.35 9.65
CA TYR A 51 1.33 3.01 10.61
C TYR A 51 1.07 3.59 12.00
N LYS A 52 0.70 4.88 12.08
CA LYS A 52 0.39 5.53 13.36
C LYS A 52 -0.81 4.90 14.06
N ILE A 53 -1.85 4.55 13.30
CA ILE A 53 -3.04 3.87 13.84
C ILE A 53 -2.68 2.47 14.34
N CYS A 54 -1.97 1.69 13.54
CA CYS A 54 -1.51 0.36 13.94
C CYS A 54 -0.69 0.40 15.22
N LYS A 55 0.24 1.36 15.33
CA LYS A 55 1.06 1.55 16.54
C LYS A 55 0.19 1.82 17.79
N LYS A 56 -0.85 2.65 17.69
CA LYS A 56 -1.79 2.92 18.79
C LYS A 56 -2.58 1.66 19.18
N LEU A 57 -2.95 0.82 18.22
CA LEU A 57 -3.73 -0.39 18.44
C LEU A 57 -2.90 -1.63 18.82
N GLY A 58 -1.57 -1.51 18.86
CA GLY A 58 -0.66 -2.64 19.13
C GLY A 58 -0.54 -3.61 17.97
N LEU A 59 -0.83 -3.15 16.73
CA LEU A 59 -0.74 -3.94 15.51
C LEU A 59 0.60 -3.69 14.80
N LYS A 60 1.10 -4.70 14.10
CA LYS A 60 2.20 -4.56 13.15
C LYS A 60 1.68 -4.02 11.82
N PHE A 61 2.46 -3.15 11.18
CA PHE A 61 2.12 -2.58 9.88
C PHE A 61 3.24 -2.85 8.87
N ILE A 62 2.87 -3.32 7.68
CA ILE A 62 3.79 -3.54 6.56
C ILE A 62 3.51 -2.49 5.50
N PHE A 63 4.53 -1.71 5.16
CA PHE A 63 4.49 -0.68 4.13
C PHE A 63 4.52 -1.33 2.75
N GLY A 64 3.51 -1.08 1.93
CA GLY A 64 3.39 -1.64 0.59
C GLY A 64 2.99 -0.61 -0.45
N LEU A 65 3.06 -1.03 -1.70
CA LEU A 65 2.66 -0.28 -2.88
C LEU A 65 2.25 -1.28 -3.95
N GLU A 66 1.09 -1.11 -4.56
CA GLU A 66 0.77 -1.79 -5.81
C GLU A 66 1.24 -0.91 -6.97
N ALA A 67 2.38 -1.30 -7.53
CA ALA A 67 2.99 -0.60 -8.64
C ALA A 67 2.52 -1.16 -9.99
N TYR A 68 2.72 -0.38 -11.04
CA TYR A 68 2.47 -0.79 -12.41
C TYR A 68 3.77 -1.19 -13.08
N ILE A 69 3.77 -2.33 -13.78
CA ILE A 69 4.88 -2.81 -14.61
C ILE A 69 4.47 -2.72 -16.07
N THR A 70 5.32 -2.16 -16.90
CA THR A 70 5.21 -2.14 -18.34
C THR A 70 6.51 -2.63 -18.98
N SER A 71 6.45 -3.09 -20.21
CA SER A 71 7.63 -3.47 -20.99
C SER A 71 8.53 -2.28 -21.31
N ASP A 72 7.94 -1.10 -21.56
CA ASP A 72 8.66 0.15 -21.81
C ASP A 72 7.85 1.34 -21.23
N ILE A 73 8.42 2.05 -20.27
CA ILE A 73 7.78 3.21 -19.62
C ILE A 73 7.53 4.39 -20.56
N ARG A 74 8.20 4.42 -21.73
CA ARG A 74 8.02 5.46 -22.75
C ARG A 74 6.78 5.21 -23.61
N ILE A 75 6.28 3.98 -23.62
CA ILE A 75 5.08 3.59 -24.37
C ILE A 75 3.88 3.72 -23.43
N LYS A 76 3.04 4.73 -23.66
CA LYS A 76 1.84 4.99 -22.84
C LYS A 76 0.59 4.31 -23.42
N GLU A 77 0.68 3.03 -23.74
CA GLU A 77 -0.48 2.28 -24.19
C GLU A 77 -1.29 1.75 -23.00
N ARG A 78 -2.62 1.93 -23.07
CA ARG A 78 -3.54 1.62 -21.97
C ARG A 78 -3.56 0.17 -21.53
N ASN A 79 -3.07 -0.77 -22.36
CA ASN A 79 -3.19 -2.21 -22.14
C ASN A 79 -1.85 -2.91 -21.90
N ASP A 80 -0.73 -2.20 -21.81
CA ASP A 80 0.60 -2.79 -21.64
C ASP A 80 1.13 -2.65 -20.20
N TYR A 81 0.24 -2.63 -19.20
CA TYR A 81 0.70 -2.64 -17.82
C TYR A 81 0.06 -3.77 -17.00
N ARG A 82 0.83 -4.26 -16.06
CA ARG A 82 0.42 -5.26 -15.07
C ARG A 82 0.67 -4.72 -13.67
N HIS A 83 -0.01 -5.26 -12.69
CA HIS A 83 0.18 -4.87 -11.30
C HIS A 83 1.21 -5.76 -10.62
N ILE A 84 1.98 -5.17 -9.72
CA ILE A 84 2.88 -5.86 -8.82
C ILE A 84 2.78 -5.25 -7.43
N CYS A 85 2.53 -6.07 -6.41
CA CYS A 85 2.60 -5.64 -5.03
C CYS A 85 4.04 -5.71 -4.54
N LEU A 86 4.52 -4.61 -3.97
CA LEU A 86 5.84 -4.47 -3.38
C LEU A 86 5.69 -4.16 -1.89
N TRP A 87 6.44 -4.86 -1.04
CA TRP A 87 6.45 -4.62 0.39
C TRP A 87 7.85 -4.26 0.88
N ALA A 88 7.92 -3.23 1.71
CA ALA A 88 9.17 -2.80 2.31
C ALA A 88 9.57 -3.75 3.45
N LYS A 89 10.77 -4.30 3.37
CA LYS A 89 11.37 -5.12 4.43
C LYS A 89 11.88 -4.28 5.60
N ASP A 90 12.36 -3.09 5.30
CA ASP A 90 13.03 -2.19 6.22
C ASP A 90 12.83 -0.71 5.80
N LEU A 91 13.49 0.21 6.52
CA LEU A 91 13.42 1.64 6.22
C LEU A 91 13.99 2.00 4.84
N ILE A 92 14.99 1.26 4.35
CA ILE A 92 15.54 1.45 3.01
C ILE A 92 14.49 1.10 1.97
N GLY A 93 13.83 -0.05 2.14
CA GLY A 93 12.71 -0.47 1.30
C GLY A 93 11.57 0.55 1.29
N TYR A 94 11.19 1.08 2.44
CA TYR A 94 10.18 2.14 2.54
C TYR A 94 10.56 3.40 1.74
N ARG A 95 11.81 3.86 1.89
CA ARG A 95 12.31 5.00 1.11
C ARG A 95 12.31 4.73 -0.40
N ASN A 96 12.60 3.50 -0.80
CA ASN A 96 12.56 3.09 -2.20
C ASN A 96 11.13 3.10 -2.76
N LEU A 97 10.13 2.64 -1.97
CA LEU A 97 8.72 2.76 -2.36
C LEU A 97 8.29 4.21 -2.57
N MET A 98 8.73 5.12 -1.69
CA MET A 98 8.45 6.55 -1.82
C MET A 98 9.07 7.15 -3.10
N LYS A 99 10.32 6.79 -3.41
CA LYS A 99 10.99 7.20 -4.65
C LYS A 99 10.29 6.66 -5.89
N LEU A 100 9.90 5.38 -5.86
CA LEU A 100 9.20 4.72 -6.97
C LEU A 100 7.86 5.41 -7.24
N ALA A 101 7.05 5.63 -6.21
CA ALA A 101 5.79 6.34 -6.34
C ALA A 101 5.99 7.76 -6.91
N THR A 102 6.98 8.50 -6.40
CA THR A 102 7.28 9.86 -6.90
C THR A 102 7.65 9.85 -8.38
N ARG A 103 8.49 8.91 -8.81
CA ARG A 103 8.91 8.82 -10.22
C ARG A 103 7.73 8.48 -11.13
N SER A 104 6.88 7.56 -10.73
CA SER A 104 5.70 7.15 -11.53
C SER A 104 4.71 8.27 -11.80
N TYR A 105 4.71 9.34 -10.99
CA TYR A 105 3.88 10.53 -11.23
C TYR A 105 4.57 11.63 -12.04
N ARG A 106 5.90 11.57 -12.17
CA ARG A 106 6.70 12.60 -12.85
C ARG A 106 7.12 12.23 -14.27
N GLU A 107 7.18 10.97 -14.59
CA GLU A 107 7.58 10.37 -15.86
C GLU A 107 6.38 9.73 -16.57
#